data_df934ae59d33afb7a31e3e2d0dc7ebf0
#
_entry.id   df934ae59d33afb7a31e3e2d0dc7ebf0
#
_cell.length_a   1.000
_cell.length_b   1.000
_cell.length_c   1.000
_cell.angle_alpha   90.00
_cell.angle_beta   90.00
_cell.angle_gamma   90.00
#
_symmetry.space_group_name_H-M   'P 1'
#
loop_
_entity.id
_entity.type
_entity.pdbx_description
1 polymer ?
#
loop_
_entity_poly.entity_id
_entity_poly.type
_entity_poly.pdbx_seq_one_letter_code
_entity_poly.pdbx_strand_id
1 'polypeptide(L)'
;MSSSPEVAHASVPHGAALTKDDVERLIRSVIVERGFGCTLLSVSGASTGWNVMVRAGTGALVRFTLSTQRAIAARVAIEEILEAEL
;
A
#
# COMPACT_ATOMS: atom_id res chain seq x y z
N MET A 1 -4.08 22.16 -23.58
CA MET A 1 -4.07 21.94 -23.18
C MET A 1 -4.13 21.27 -22.87
N SER A 2 -3.85 21.03 -22.61
CA SER A 2 -3.80 20.51 -22.17
C SER A 2 -3.68 19.81 -21.75
N SER A 3 -3.58 19.55 -21.68
CA SER A 3 -3.48 18.96 -21.19
C SER A 3 -3.38 18.31 -20.70
N SER A 4 -3.35 18.19 -20.63
CA SER A 4 -3.35 17.68 -20.10
C SER A 4 -3.29 17.14 -19.49
N PRO A 5 -3.30 17.11 -19.36
CA PRO A 5 -3.28 16.56 -18.63
C PRO A 5 -3.45 15.79 -18.20
N GLU A 6 -3.45 15.66 -18.31
CA GLU A 6 -3.64 15.05 -17.85
C GLU A 6 -3.39 14.27 -17.76
N VAL A 7 -3.23 14.40 -18.11
CA VAL A 7 -3.12 13.56 -18.06
C VAL A 7 -2.67 12.83 -17.52
N ALA A 8 -2.37 12.95 -17.50
CA ALA A 8 -2.00 11.96 -16.86
C ALA A 8 -2.37 11.60 -15.57
N HIS A 9 -2.97 11.56 -15.37
CA HIS A 9 -3.39 11.13 -14.34
C HIS A 9 -3.83 10.04 -14.04
N ALA A 10 -4.16 9.59 -14.80
CA ALA A 10 -4.92 8.45 -14.44
C ALA A 10 -4.13 7.37 -13.78
N SER A 11 -3.00 7.09 -14.25
CA SER A 11 -2.13 6.15 -13.56
C SER A 11 -1.23 6.91 -12.62
N VAL A 12 -0.72 6.23 -11.60
CA VAL A 12 0.25 6.85 -10.71
C VAL A 12 1.53 7.07 -11.49
N PRO A 13 1.94 8.32 -11.68
CA PRO A 13 3.16 8.59 -12.44
C PRO A 13 4.38 8.07 -11.69
N HIS A 14 5.38 7.70 -12.46
CA HIS A 14 6.65 7.32 -11.86
C HIS A 14 7.20 8.48 -11.05
N GLY A 15 7.60 8.20 -9.84
CA GLY A 15 8.16 9.20 -8.96
C GLY A 15 7.17 10.06 -8.22
N ALA A 16 5.88 9.92 -8.52
CA ALA A 16 4.87 10.65 -7.76
C ALA A 16 4.66 9.99 -6.40
N ALA A 17 4.33 10.80 -5.41
CA ALA A 17 4.01 10.30 -4.10
C ALA A 17 2.73 9.50 -4.14
N LEU A 18 2.67 8.42 -3.38
CA LEU A 18 1.48 7.61 -3.27
C LEU A 18 0.43 8.35 -2.45
N THR A 19 -0.83 8.19 -2.84
CA THR A 19 -1.95 8.67 -2.03
C THR A 19 -2.42 7.54 -1.12
N LYS A 20 -3.28 7.89 -0.17
CA LYS A 20 -3.88 6.89 0.71
C LYS A 20 -4.60 5.82 -0.10
N ASP A 21 -5.38 6.22 -1.12
CA ASP A 21 -6.09 5.28 -1.97
C ASP A 21 -5.14 4.36 -2.72
N ASP A 22 -4.03 4.89 -3.19
CA ASP A 22 -3.01 4.09 -3.87
C ASP A 22 -2.46 3.02 -2.94
N VAL A 23 -2.16 3.40 -1.70
CA VAL A 23 -1.63 2.47 -0.72
C VAL A 23 -2.65 1.40 -0.40
N GLU A 24 -3.91 1.77 -0.19
CA GLU A 24 -4.97 0.81 0.10
C GLU A 24 -5.12 -0.20 -1.03
N ARG A 25 -5.16 0.28 -2.27
CA ARG A 25 -5.29 -0.61 -3.42
C ARG A 25 -4.12 -1.56 -3.53
N LEU A 26 -2.93 -1.03 -3.31
CA LEU A 26 -1.71 -1.82 -3.42
C LEU A 26 -1.69 -2.94 -2.38
N ILE A 27 -2.04 -2.62 -1.15
CA ILE A 27 -2.08 -3.62 -0.09
C ILE A 27 -3.12 -4.69 -0.40
N ARG A 28 -4.31 -4.29 -0.83
CA ARG A 28 -5.35 -5.25 -1.18
C ARG A 28 -4.94 -6.15 -2.33
N SER A 29 -4.26 -5.58 -3.34
CA SER A 29 -3.75 -6.37 -4.45
C SER A 29 -2.75 -7.42 -3.99
N VAL A 30 -1.83 -7.03 -3.12
CA VAL A 30 -0.84 -7.96 -2.60
C VAL A 30 -1.52 -9.08 -1.81
N ILE A 31 -2.47 -8.73 -0.96
CA ILE A 31 -3.19 -9.72 -0.17
C ILE A 31 -3.86 -10.77 -1.07
N VAL A 32 -4.52 -10.30 -2.12
CA VAL A 32 -5.23 -11.20 -3.04
C VAL A 32 -4.24 -12.02 -3.86
N GLU A 33 -3.25 -11.36 -4.45
CA GLU A 33 -2.32 -12.04 -5.37
C GLU A 33 -1.44 -13.05 -4.67
N ARG A 34 -1.04 -12.76 -3.44
CA ARG A 34 -0.19 -13.67 -2.67
C ARG A 34 -0.99 -14.66 -1.84
N GLY A 35 -2.30 -14.50 -1.79
CA GLY A 35 -3.14 -15.41 -1.03
C GLY A 35 -2.97 -15.27 0.48
N PHE A 36 -2.58 -14.10 0.95
CA PHE A 36 -2.52 -13.85 2.39
C PHE A 36 -3.93 -13.85 2.95
N GLY A 37 -4.15 -14.57 4.02
CA GLY A 37 -5.48 -14.63 4.63
C GLY A 37 -5.69 -13.51 5.63
N CYS A 38 -5.54 -12.28 5.20
CA CYS A 38 -5.69 -11.14 6.09
C CYS A 38 -6.58 -10.07 5.47
N THR A 39 -7.00 -9.12 6.29
CA THR A 39 -7.91 -8.04 5.90
C THR A 39 -7.28 -6.70 6.23
N LEU A 40 -7.28 -5.79 5.28
CA LEU A 40 -6.82 -4.42 5.53
C LEU A 40 -7.85 -3.70 6.38
N LEU A 41 -7.41 -3.16 7.51
CA LEU A 41 -8.29 -2.43 8.43
C LEU A 41 -8.16 -0.92 8.26
N SER A 42 -6.93 -0.41 8.18
CA SER A 42 -6.76 1.03 8.08
C SER A 42 -5.42 1.40 7.48
N VAL A 43 -5.40 2.54 6.81
CA VAL A 43 -4.19 3.19 6.33
C VAL A 43 -4.31 4.64 6.73
N SER A 44 -3.26 5.18 7.34
CA SER A 44 -3.24 6.59 7.71
C SER A 44 -1.88 7.19 7.40
N GLY A 45 -1.87 8.48 7.11
CA GLY A 45 -0.63 9.18 6.81
C GLY A 45 0.25 9.32 8.03
N ALA A 46 1.55 9.22 7.81
CA ALA A 46 2.55 9.49 8.82
C ALA A 46 3.53 10.50 8.25
N SER A 47 4.39 11.05 9.11
CA SER A 47 5.33 12.10 8.68
C SER A 47 6.27 11.61 7.59
N THR A 48 6.62 10.33 7.59
CA THR A 48 7.57 9.79 6.61
C THR A 48 7.00 8.65 5.80
N GLY A 49 5.69 8.47 5.81
CA GLY A 49 5.09 7.37 5.05
C GLY A 49 3.67 7.10 5.47
N TRP A 50 3.35 5.83 5.69
CA TRP A 50 1.99 5.40 5.96
C TRP A 50 1.98 4.39 7.10
N ASN A 51 1.04 4.56 8.02
CA ASN A 51 0.77 3.58 9.06
C ASN A 51 -0.33 2.66 8.57
N VAL A 52 -0.09 1.36 8.65
CA VAL A 52 -1.01 0.36 8.13
C VAL A 52 -1.36 -0.62 9.22
N MET A 53 -2.63 -1.02 9.26
CA MET A 53 -3.10 -2.05 10.17
C MET A 53 -3.88 -3.09 9.40
N VAL A 54 -3.53 -4.35 9.58
CA VAL A 54 -4.25 -5.47 8.98
C VAL A 54 -4.62 -6.47 10.08
N ARG A 55 -5.66 -7.25 9.81
CA ARG A 55 -6.05 -8.35 10.70
C ARG A 55 -5.70 -9.66 10.01
N ALA A 56 -4.89 -10.48 10.66
CA ALA A 56 -4.57 -11.80 10.15
C ALA A 56 -5.78 -12.73 10.28
N GLY A 57 -5.77 -13.83 9.54
CA GLY A 57 -6.85 -14.81 9.60
C GLY A 57 -7.04 -15.43 10.99
N THR A 58 -6.01 -15.38 11.81
CA THR A 58 -6.09 -15.83 13.21
C THR A 58 -6.78 -14.82 14.11
N GLY A 59 -7.04 -13.61 13.62
CA GLY A 59 -7.58 -12.52 14.42
C GLY A 59 -6.53 -11.58 14.97
N ALA A 60 -5.25 -11.90 14.81
CA ALA A 60 -4.17 -11.05 15.32
C ALA A 60 -4.09 -9.76 14.52
N LEU A 61 -3.78 -8.67 15.20
CA LEU A 61 -3.58 -7.38 14.54
C LEU A 61 -2.11 -7.20 14.22
N VAL A 62 -1.83 -6.80 12.99
CA VAL A 62 -0.47 -6.52 12.53
C VAL A 62 -0.41 -5.06 12.13
N ARG A 63 0.54 -4.34 12.71
CA ARG A 63 0.77 -2.93 12.39
C ARG A 63 2.15 -2.79 11.78
N PHE A 64 2.23 -1.97 10.75
CA PHE A 64 3.53 -1.66 10.16
C PHE A 64 3.51 -0.28 9.53
N THR A 65 4.69 0.24 9.25
CA THR A 65 4.85 1.54 8.61
C THR A 65 5.53 1.35 7.27
N LEU A 66 4.93 1.93 6.23
CA LEU A 66 5.56 2.02 4.92
C LEU A 66 6.26 3.35 4.85
N SER A 67 7.57 3.32 4.67
CA SER A 67 8.36 4.56 4.63
C SER A 67 8.79 4.94 3.23
N THR A 68 8.19 4.33 2.21
CA THR A 68 8.50 4.62 0.83
C THR A 68 7.34 5.33 0.15
N GLN A 69 7.66 6.16 -0.84
CA GLN A 69 6.68 6.88 -1.64
C GLN A 69 6.57 6.32 -3.05
N ARG A 70 7.35 5.30 -3.37
CA ARG A 70 7.33 4.73 -4.72
C ARG A 70 6.53 3.44 -4.74
N ALA A 71 5.67 3.30 -5.75
CA ALA A 71 4.76 2.18 -5.83
C ALA A 71 5.47 0.83 -5.85
N ILE A 72 6.54 0.71 -6.64
CA ILE A 72 7.25 -0.56 -6.76
C ILE A 72 7.90 -0.95 -5.44
N ALA A 73 8.58 0.01 -4.81
CA ALA A 73 9.23 -0.24 -3.53
C ALA A 73 8.21 -0.54 -2.45
N ALA A 74 7.05 0.12 -2.50
CA ALA A 74 5.98 -0.13 -1.54
C ALA A 74 5.45 -1.55 -1.66
N ARG A 75 5.26 -2.03 -2.89
CA ARG A 75 4.77 -3.38 -3.11
C ARG A 75 5.73 -4.41 -2.54
N VAL A 76 7.02 -4.25 -2.82
CA VAL A 76 8.02 -5.18 -2.30
C VAL A 76 8.04 -5.16 -0.77
N ALA A 77 7.98 -3.98 -0.18
CA ALA A 77 7.97 -3.85 1.28
C ALA A 77 6.74 -4.51 1.89
N ILE A 78 5.57 -4.31 1.29
CA ILE A 78 4.34 -4.92 1.78
C ILE A 78 4.45 -6.43 1.72
N GLU A 79 4.94 -6.97 0.61
CA GLU A 79 5.08 -8.41 0.46
C GLU A 79 6.00 -8.99 1.52
N GLU A 80 7.15 -8.36 1.74
CA GLU A 80 8.11 -8.83 2.73
C GLU A 80 7.56 -8.75 4.15
N ILE A 81 6.91 -7.65 4.48
CA ILE A 81 6.37 -7.48 5.82
C ILE A 81 5.26 -8.49 6.11
N LEU A 82 4.34 -8.65 5.17
CA LEU A 82 3.24 -9.58 5.38
C LEU A 82 3.72 -11.04 5.43
N GLU A 83 4.71 -11.39 4.62
CA GLU A 83 5.30 -12.73 4.70
C GLU A 83 5.93 -12.98 6.06
N ALA A 84 6.58 -11.98 6.62
CA ALA A 84 7.24 -12.15 7.92
C ALA A 84 6.25 -12.21 9.06
N GLU A 85 5.13 -11.49 8.96
CA GLU A 85 4.17 -11.36 10.05
C GLU A 85 3.04 -12.37 10.00
N LEU A 86 2.79 -12.93 8.83
CA LEU A 86 1.72 -13.90 8.64
C LEU A 86 2.27 -15.30 8.43
#